data_317cb2ebfe9dd80cfa1e7185bccdc897
#
_entry.id   317cb2ebfe9dd80cfa1e7185bccdc897
#
_cell.length_a   1.000
_cell.length_b   1.000
_cell.length_c   1.000
_cell.angle_alpha   90.00
_cell.angle_beta   90.00
_cell.angle_gamma   90.00
#
_symmetry.space_group_name_H-M   'P 1'
#
loop_
_entity.id
_entity.type
_entity.pdbx_description
1 polymer ?
#
loop_
_entity_poly.entity_id
_entity_poly.type
_entity_poly.pdbx_seq_one_letter_code
_entity_poly.pdbx_strand_id
1 'polypeptide(L)'
;VANRVNTYPSQWEVRERIQTSRSDILINANDDVIELIDATSKYGLTIYAEHLSDAEAERLAKYKGHLEFPNLTELSDGPGHLALCEGFTQKDSPISLSLTALSDAAAEILSKHEGYLSLGLTALSDAAAESFSKYKGSLELVELTELSDAAAESLSKQKGDLSFQELSKLSDTAARSLANKKPKLDSWDIELDNLPASAAKILRDAGHGVI
;
A
#
# COMPACT_ATOMS: atom_id res chain seq x y z
N VAL A 1 -33.76 -19.18 -37.49
CA VAL A 1 -33.47 -19.65 -36.12
C VAL A 1 -31.94 -19.66 -36.04
N ALA A 2 -31.33 -18.61 -35.55
CA ALA A 2 -29.88 -18.52 -35.36
C ALA A 2 -29.53 -19.06 -33.97
N ASN A 3 -28.86 -20.22 -33.95
CA ASN A 3 -28.21 -20.74 -32.75
C ASN A 3 -27.13 -19.77 -32.31
N ARG A 4 -27.37 -19.01 -31.23
CA ARG A 4 -26.29 -18.38 -30.50
C ARG A 4 -25.56 -19.51 -29.73
N VAL A 5 -24.44 -19.94 -30.26
CA VAL A 5 -23.48 -20.72 -29.53
C VAL A 5 -22.85 -19.77 -28.50
N ASN A 6 -23.23 -19.92 -27.24
CA ASN A 6 -22.63 -19.23 -26.14
C ASN A 6 -21.26 -19.89 -25.89
N THR A 7 -20.23 -19.47 -26.63
CA THR A 7 -18.87 -19.98 -26.45
C THR A 7 -18.24 -19.22 -25.27
N TYR A 8 -18.25 -19.80 -24.10
CA TYR A 8 -17.36 -19.42 -23.03
C TYR A 8 -15.92 -19.57 -23.54
N PRO A 9 -15.06 -18.56 -23.32
CA PRO A 9 -13.66 -18.69 -23.70
C PRO A 9 -13.06 -19.91 -23.01
N SER A 10 -12.25 -20.68 -23.73
CA SER A 10 -11.54 -21.81 -23.17
C SER A 10 -10.53 -21.36 -22.12
N GLN A 11 -10.21 -22.24 -21.16
CA GLN A 11 -9.26 -21.89 -20.07
C GLN A 11 -7.90 -21.36 -20.57
N TRP A 12 -7.47 -21.75 -21.77
CA TRP A 12 -6.24 -21.27 -22.37
C TRP A 12 -6.40 -19.85 -22.95
N GLU A 13 -7.55 -19.49 -23.51
CA GLU A 13 -7.83 -18.11 -24.00
C GLU A 13 -7.91 -17.11 -22.85
N VAL A 14 -8.44 -17.55 -21.70
CA VAL A 14 -8.41 -16.75 -20.46
C VAL A 14 -6.97 -16.55 -19.98
N ARG A 15 -6.14 -17.62 -19.98
CA ARG A 15 -4.72 -17.55 -19.61
C ARG A 15 -3.92 -16.61 -20.53
N GLU A 16 -4.12 -16.70 -21.84
CA GLU A 16 -3.40 -15.86 -22.82
C GLU A 16 -3.82 -14.39 -22.71
N ARG A 17 -5.09 -14.12 -22.41
CA ARG A 17 -5.61 -12.77 -22.15
C ARG A 17 -5.09 -12.18 -20.83
N ILE A 18 -4.88 -12.99 -19.81
CA ILE A 18 -4.27 -12.58 -18.53
C ILE A 18 -2.78 -12.28 -18.73
N GLN A 19 -2.06 -13.10 -19.52
CA GLN A 19 -0.63 -12.87 -19.81
C GLN A 19 -0.36 -11.70 -20.76
N THR A 20 -1.34 -11.32 -21.61
CA THR A 20 -1.18 -10.23 -22.58
C THR A 20 -1.64 -8.87 -22.09
N SER A 21 -1.61 -8.62 -20.76
CA SER A 21 -1.80 -7.30 -20.15
C SER A 21 -3.03 -6.50 -20.64
N ARG A 22 -4.22 -6.90 -20.23
CA ARG A 22 -5.39 -6.05 -20.34
C ARG A 22 -6.17 -6.05 -19.03
N SER A 23 -5.80 -5.11 -18.15
CA SER A 23 -6.57 -4.67 -16.99
C SER A 23 -8.06 -4.47 -17.29
N ASP A 24 -8.38 -4.04 -18.50
CA ASP A 24 -9.73 -3.77 -18.98
C ASP A 24 -10.68 -5.00 -18.95
N ILE A 25 -10.14 -6.20 -18.98
CA ILE A 25 -10.96 -7.44 -19.00
C ILE A 25 -11.39 -7.82 -17.58
N LEU A 26 -10.55 -7.60 -16.60
CA LEU A 26 -10.83 -7.94 -15.20
C LEU A 26 -11.74 -6.91 -14.54
N ILE A 27 -11.54 -5.64 -14.85
CA ILE A 27 -12.35 -4.54 -14.33
C ILE A 27 -13.80 -4.64 -14.83
N ASN A 28 -14.03 -5.16 -16.05
CA ASN A 28 -15.35 -5.35 -16.63
C ASN A 28 -15.86 -6.80 -16.53
N ALA A 29 -15.15 -7.68 -15.82
CA ALA A 29 -15.56 -9.07 -15.66
C ALA A 29 -16.76 -9.18 -14.71
N ASN A 30 -17.70 -10.05 -15.04
CA ASN A 30 -18.74 -10.49 -14.11
C ASN A 30 -18.16 -11.45 -13.06
N ASP A 31 -18.92 -11.72 -12.00
CA ASP A 31 -18.48 -12.55 -10.87
C ASP A 31 -18.00 -13.95 -11.34
N ASP A 32 -18.61 -14.53 -12.38
CA ASP A 32 -18.21 -15.83 -12.95
C ASP A 32 -16.78 -15.83 -13.51
N VAL A 33 -16.34 -14.70 -14.08
CA VAL A 33 -14.98 -14.57 -14.62
C VAL A 33 -13.97 -14.42 -13.48
N ILE A 34 -14.33 -13.74 -12.39
CA ILE A 34 -13.48 -13.64 -11.20
C ILE A 34 -13.30 -15.02 -10.55
N GLU A 35 -14.36 -15.81 -10.39
CA GLU A 35 -14.27 -17.19 -9.89
C GLU A 35 -13.40 -18.07 -10.80
N LEU A 36 -13.53 -17.94 -12.12
CA LEU A 36 -12.72 -18.69 -13.08
C LEU A 36 -11.24 -18.32 -13.00
N ILE A 37 -10.95 -17.03 -12.80
CA ILE A 37 -9.58 -16.51 -12.63
C ILE A 37 -9.01 -17.02 -11.32
N ASP A 38 -9.76 -16.98 -10.22
CA ASP A 38 -9.34 -17.49 -8.91
C ASP A 38 -9.03 -18.98 -8.94
N ALA A 39 -9.86 -19.77 -9.65
CA ALA A 39 -9.67 -21.21 -9.81
C ALA A 39 -8.44 -21.59 -10.69
N THR A 40 -7.98 -20.69 -11.57
CA THR A 40 -6.93 -20.99 -12.56
C THR A 40 -5.62 -20.29 -12.30
N SER A 41 -5.58 -19.25 -11.47
CA SER A 41 -4.40 -18.43 -11.22
C SER A 41 -3.56 -18.97 -10.07
N LYS A 42 -2.47 -19.64 -10.40
CA LYS A 42 -1.35 -19.92 -9.46
C LYS A 42 -0.43 -18.72 -9.25
N TYR A 43 -0.57 -17.69 -10.07
CA TYR A 43 0.32 -16.54 -10.16
C TYR A 43 -0.53 -15.28 -9.97
N GLY A 44 -0.25 -14.38 -9.14
CA GLY A 44 -1.01 -13.16 -8.89
C GLY A 44 -1.55 -12.44 -10.15
N LEU A 45 -2.37 -11.44 -9.96
CA LEU A 45 -2.91 -10.59 -11.01
C LEU A 45 -2.34 -9.19 -10.87
N THR A 46 -1.84 -8.63 -11.97
CA THR A 46 -1.40 -7.24 -12.05
C THR A 46 -2.49 -6.39 -12.69
N ILE A 47 -2.99 -5.39 -11.96
CA ILE A 47 -4.06 -4.49 -12.37
C ILE A 47 -3.44 -3.12 -12.65
N TYR A 48 -3.45 -2.68 -13.91
CA TYR A 48 -2.84 -1.41 -14.35
C TYR A 48 -3.80 -0.20 -14.28
N ALA A 49 -4.90 -0.31 -13.55
CA ALA A 49 -5.82 0.81 -13.34
C ALA A 49 -5.18 1.90 -12.48
N GLU A 50 -5.33 3.16 -12.89
CA GLU A 50 -4.94 4.34 -12.10
C GLU A 50 -5.99 4.65 -11.03
N HIS A 51 -7.26 4.37 -11.33
CA HIS A 51 -8.41 4.55 -10.44
C HIS A 51 -9.32 3.33 -10.51
N LEU A 52 -9.98 3.02 -9.41
CA LEU A 52 -11.01 1.99 -9.32
C LEU A 52 -12.32 2.65 -8.87
N SER A 53 -13.43 2.27 -9.48
CA SER A 53 -14.74 2.54 -8.90
C SER A 53 -14.98 1.59 -7.71
N ASP A 54 -15.88 1.96 -6.81
CA ASP A 54 -16.28 1.11 -5.69
C ASP A 54 -16.70 -0.30 -6.12
N ALA A 55 -17.48 -0.40 -7.21
CA ALA A 55 -17.95 -1.68 -7.72
C ALA A 55 -16.80 -2.56 -8.27
N GLU A 56 -15.76 -1.96 -8.85
CA GLU A 56 -14.57 -2.68 -9.31
C GLU A 56 -13.71 -3.13 -8.13
N ALA A 57 -13.49 -2.26 -7.17
CA ALA A 57 -12.75 -2.57 -5.96
C ALA A 57 -13.43 -3.69 -5.14
N GLU A 58 -14.77 -3.66 -4.99
CA GLU A 58 -15.54 -4.70 -4.32
C GLU A 58 -15.42 -6.07 -5.04
N ARG A 59 -15.40 -6.08 -6.38
CA ARG A 59 -15.17 -7.31 -7.14
C ARG A 59 -13.77 -7.86 -6.93
N LEU A 60 -12.75 -6.98 -6.97
CA LEU A 60 -11.35 -7.38 -6.75
C LEU A 60 -11.10 -7.85 -5.31
N ALA A 61 -11.84 -7.33 -4.33
CA ALA A 61 -11.78 -7.78 -2.95
C ALA A 61 -12.12 -9.28 -2.77
N LYS A 62 -12.94 -9.85 -3.67
CA LYS A 62 -13.32 -11.26 -3.66
C LYS A 62 -12.23 -12.18 -4.19
N TYR A 63 -11.20 -11.63 -4.86
CA TYR A 63 -10.11 -12.40 -5.40
C TYR A 63 -9.16 -12.87 -4.29
N LYS A 64 -8.90 -14.17 -4.22
CA LYS A 64 -8.08 -14.80 -3.15
C LYS A 64 -6.59 -14.84 -3.45
N GLY A 65 -6.20 -14.68 -4.71
CA GLY A 65 -4.81 -14.68 -5.13
C GLY A 65 -4.10 -13.35 -4.79
N HIS A 66 -2.83 -13.28 -5.15
CA HIS A 66 -2.05 -12.04 -5.03
C HIS A 66 -2.51 -11.00 -6.05
N LEU A 67 -2.67 -9.75 -5.61
CA LEU A 67 -3.00 -8.60 -6.45
C LEU A 67 -1.86 -7.59 -6.41
N GLU A 68 -1.45 -7.11 -7.58
CA GLU A 68 -0.49 -6.03 -7.76
C GLU A 68 -1.16 -4.85 -8.46
N PHE A 69 -0.90 -3.65 -7.98
CA PHE A 69 -1.47 -2.41 -8.51
C PHE A 69 -0.35 -1.38 -8.75
N PRO A 70 0.40 -1.49 -9.85
CA PRO A 70 1.55 -0.61 -10.10
C PRO A 70 1.15 0.85 -10.37
N ASN A 71 -0.09 1.11 -10.77
CA ASN A 71 -0.54 2.44 -11.17
C ASN A 71 -1.67 3.00 -10.31
N LEU A 72 -2.18 2.26 -9.33
CA LEU A 72 -3.29 2.73 -8.52
C LEU A 72 -2.88 3.93 -7.67
N THR A 73 -3.60 5.05 -7.81
CA THR A 73 -3.22 6.32 -7.19
C THR A 73 -3.91 6.59 -5.86
N GLU A 74 -5.07 5.99 -5.61
CA GLU A 74 -5.83 6.24 -4.37
C GLU A 74 -6.64 5.04 -3.88
N LEU A 75 -6.82 4.98 -2.56
CA LEU A 75 -7.83 4.17 -1.88
C LEU A 75 -8.67 5.09 -1.00
N SER A 76 -9.95 5.22 -1.36
CA SER A 76 -10.93 6.12 -0.74
C SER A 76 -11.70 5.46 0.40
N ASP A 77 -12.64 6.20 1.00
CA ASP A 77 -13.58 5.68 2.01
C ASP A 77 -14.76 4.90 1.42
N GLY A 78 -14.79 4.72 0.10
CA GLY A 78 -15.83 3.94 -0.56
C GLY A 78 -15.86 2.49 -0.06
N PRO A 79 -17.06 1.89 0.09
CA PRO A 79 -17.18 0.55 0.67
C PRO A 79 -16.43 -0.52 -0.11
N GLY A 80 -16.33 -0.38 -1.43
CA GLY A 80 -15.56 -1.29 -2.27
C GLY A 80 -14.05 -1.16 -2.05
N HIS A 81 -13.54 0.06 -1.91
CA HIS A 81 -12.13 0.31 -1.59
C HIS A 81 -11.77 -0.22 -0.20
N LEU A 82 -12.64 -0.03 0.80
CA LEU A 82 -12.42 -0.58 2.14
C LEU A 82 -12.45 -2.12 2.13
N ALA A 83 -13.38 -2.73 1.39
CA ALA A 83 -13.41 -4.19 1.22
C ALA A 83 -12.13 -4.72 0.54
N LEU A 84 -11.58 -3.99 -0.45
CA LEU A 84 -10.31 -4.34 -1.09
C LEU A 84 -9.13 -4.26 -0.09
N CYS A 85 -9.09 -3.23 0.76
CA CYS A 85 -8.11 -3.13 1.84
C CYS A 85 -8.21 -4.32 2.82
N GLU A 86 -9.44 -4.71 3.22
CA GLU A 86 -9.66 -5.89 4.04
C GLU A 86 -9.16 -7.16 3.34
N GLY A 87 -9.38 -7.29 2.04
CA GLY A 87 -8.86 -8.39 1.24
C GLY A 87 -7.34 -8.48 1.25
N PHE A 88 -6.63 -7.35 1.27
CA PHE A 88 -5.16 -7.33 1.40
C PHE A 88 -4.71 -7.82 2.78
N THR A 89 -5.36 -7.38 3.86
CA THR A 89 -4.93 -7.72 5.23
C THR A 89 -5.14 -9.19 5.60
N GLN A 90 -5.97 -9.92 4.85
CA GLN A 90 -6.20 -11.35 5.05
C GLN A 90 -5.13 -12.25 4.39
N LYS A 91 -4.17 -11.67 3.69
CA LYS A 91 -3.13 -12.39 2.96
C LYS A 91 -1.79 -12.21 3.66
N ASP A 92 -1.04 -13.29 3.85
CA ASP A 92 0.33 -13.28 4.40
C ASP A 92 1.38 -12.81 3.38
N SER A 93 0.98 -12.07 2.35
CA SER A 93 1.88 -11.61 1.29
C SER A 93 2.24 -10.14 1.48
N PRO A 94 3.45 -9.71 1.08
CA PRO A 94 3.82 -8.32 1.05
C PRO A 94 2.81 -7.49 0.25
N ILE A 95 2.49 -6.29 0.73
CA ILE A 95 1.64 -5.32 0.05
C ILE A 95 2.53 -4.18 -0.42
N SER A 96 2.52 -3.90 -1.72
CA SER A 96 3.18 -2.75 -2.33
C SER A 96 2.19 -2.00 -3.21
N LEU A 97 1.90 -0.75 -2.86
CA LEU A 97 0.92 0.09 -3.53
C LEU A 97 1.54 1.46 -3.84
N SER A 98 1.53 1.86 -5.10
CA SER A 98 2.02 3.16 -5.57
C SER A 98 1.01 4.29 -5.33
N LEU A 99 0.27 4.22 -4.22
CA LEU A 99 -0.75 5.20 -3.88
C LEU A 99 -0.12 6.57 -3.58
N THR A 100 -0.67 7.61 -4.17
CA THR A 100 -0.34 9.01 -3.79
C THR A 100 -1.26 9.54 -2.69
N ALA A 101 -2.45 8.94 -2.54
CA ALA A 101 -3.43 9.29 -1.52
C ALA A 101 -4.06 8.06 -0.89
N LEU A 102 -4.30 8.13 0.41
CA LEU A 102 -4.94 7.09 1.22
C LEU A 102 -5.90 7.74 2.22
N SER A 103 -7.14 7.25 2.28
CA SER A 103 -8.08 7.73 3.28
C SER A 103 -7.73 7.21 4.68
N ASP A 104 -8.22 7.92 5.72
CA ASP A 104 -7.98 7.53 7.11
C ASP A 104 -8.59 6.16 7.43
N ALA A 105 -9.77 5.85 6.87
CA ALA A 105 -10.42 4.56 7.06
C ALA A 105 -9.65 3.42 6.36
N ALA A 106 -9.13 3.64 5.15
CA ALA A 106 -8.30 2.68 4.46
C ALA A 106 -6.97 2.45 5.23
N ALA A 107 -6.35 3.51 5.78
CA ALA A 107 -5.18 3.41 6.62
C ALA A 107 -5.44 2.59 7.90
N GLU A 108 -6.60 2.78 8.54
CA GLU A 108 -7.00 1.99 9.72
C GLU A 108 -7.10 0.50 9.39
N ILE A 109 -7.66 0.15 8.22
CA ILE A 109 -7.76 -1.25 7.80
C ILE A 109 -6.37 -1.81 7.48
N LEU A 110 -5.59 -1.12 6.65
CA LEU A 110 -4.25 -1.57 6.27
C LEU A 110 -3.29 -1.72 7.46
N SER A 111 -3.49 -0.91 8.52
CA SER A 111 -2.70 -1.02 9.75
C SER A 111 -2.88 -2.34 10.50
N LYS A 112 -3.88 -3.15 10.15
CA LYS A 112 -4.14 -4.49 10.72
C LYS A 112 -3.36 -5.60 9.99
N HIS A 113 -2.74 -5.30 8.85
CA HIS A 113 -1.86 -6.24 8.17
C HIS A 113 -0.63 -6.55 9.03
N GLU A 114 -0.11 -7.78 8.99
CA GLU A 114 1.02 -8.19 9.84
C GLU A 114 2.36 -8.33 9.09
N GLY A 115 2.35 -8.15 7.76
CA GLY A 115 3.51 -8.37 6.89
C GLY A 115 4.32 -7.10 6.59
N TYR A 116 4.83 -7.03 5.37
CA TYR A 116 5.49 -5.87 4.80
C TYR A 116 4.47 -5.00 4.05
N LEU A 117 4.51 -3.69 4.27
CA LEU A 117 3.63 -2.71 3.63
C LEU A 117 4.47 -1.55 3.08
N SER A 118 4.48 -1.40 1.76
CA SER A 118 5.12 -0.28 1.06
C SER A 118 4.05 0.58 0.38
N LEU A 119 4.05 1.87 0.66
CA LEU A 119 3.10 2.85 0.16
C LEU A 119 3.82 4.04 -0.46
N GLY A 120 3.45 4.40 -1.70
CA GLY A 120 3.98 5.56 -2.43
C GLY A 120 3.32 6.89 -2.04
N LEU A 121 2.89 7.04 -0.78
CA LEU A 121 2.16 8.23 -0.33
C LEU A 121 3.03 9.48 -0.39
N THR A 122 2.51 10.53 -1.03
CA THR A 122 3.15 11.86 -1.06
C THR A 122 2.81 12.72 0.16
N ALA A 123 1.70 12.40 0.85
CA ALA A 123 1.26 13.03 2.08
C ALA A 123 0.65 11.98 3.02
N LEU A 124 0.78 12.18 4.32
CA LEU A 124 0.22 11.34 5.36
C LEU A 124 -0.56 12.20 6.35
N SER A 125 -1.85 11.89 6.56
CA SER A 125 -2.66 12.55 7.58
C SER A 125 -2.23 12.14 8.99
N ASP A 126 -2.49 12.97 9.99
CA ASP A 126 -2.22 12.64 11.39
C ASP A 126 -3.05 11.42 11.86
N ALA A 127 -4.27 11.26 11.35
CA ALA A 127 -5.13 10.12 11.66
C ALA A 127 -4.62 8.82 11.04
N ALA A 128 -4.13 8.86 9.80
CA ALA A 128 -3.48 7.71 9.17
C ALA A 128 -2.19 7.33 9.91
N ALA A 129 -1.37 8.32 10.31
CA ALA A 129 -0.17 8.10 11.11
C ALA A 129 -0.50 7.47 12.48
N GLU A 130 -1.58 7.90 13.14
CA GLU A 130 -2.07 7.30 14.39
C GLU A 130 -2.48 5.83 14.17
N SER A 131 -3.12 5.52 13.03
CA SER A 131 -3.48 4.15 12.67
C SER A 131 -2.21 3.30 12.47
N PHE A 132 -1.24 3.79 11.71
CA PHE A 132 0.03 3.09 11.49
C PHE A 132 0.94 3.03 12.73
N SER A 133 0.70 3.85 13.75
CA SER A 133 1.41 3.71 15.03
C SER A 133 1.21 2.34 15.68
N LYS A 134 0.09 1.66 15.37
CA LYS A 134 -0.31 0.35 15.88
C LYS A 134 0.18 -0.80 14.98
N TYR A 135 0.67 -0.47 13.80
CA TYR A 135 1.18 -1.45 12.84
C TYR A 135 2.42 -2.17 13.39
N LYS A 136 2.49 -3.48 13.19
CA LYS A 136 3.56 -4.31 13.76
C LYS A 136 4.60 -4.76 12.75
N GLY A 137 4.26 -4.71 11.46
CA GLY A 137 5.12 -5.10 10.36
C GLY A 137 6.08 -3.99 9.93
N SER A 138 6.81 -4.22 8.86
CA SER A 138 7.68 -3.23 8.23
C SER A 138 6.87 -2.30 7.35
N LEU A 139 6.93 -0.99 7.61
CA LEU A 139 6.23 0.07 6.88
C LEU A 139 7.24 0.92 6.09
N GLU A 140 7.06 0.98 4.79
CA GLU A 140 7.77 1.92 3.92
C GLU A 140 6.84 3.00 3.38
N LEU A 141 7.23 4.27 3.55
CA LEU A 141 6.57 5.46 3.02
C LEU A 141 7.51 6.11 1.99
N VAL A 142 7.51 5.54 0.77
CA VAL A 142 8.57 5.73 -0.23
C VAL A 142 8.62 7.17 -0.73
N GLU A 143 7.47 7.76 -1.10
CA GLU A 143 7.37 9.08 -1.74
C GLU A 143 7.07 10.22 -0.74
N LEU A 144 7.07 9.92 0.57
CA LEU A 144 6.72 10.92 1.58
C LEU A 144 7.84 11.94 1.77
N THR A 145 7.59 13.20 1.39
CA THR A 145 8.60 14.27 1.46
C THR A 145 8.55 15.10 2.73
N GLU A 146 7.43 15.10 3.44
CA GLU A 146 7.25 15.84 4.68
C GLU A 146 6.45 15.05 5.72
N LEU A 147 6.71 15.33 6.99
CA LEU A 147 6.04 14.70 8.12
C LEU A 147 5.67 15.77 9.16
N SER A 148 4.38 15.80 9.55
CA SER A 148 3.92 16.68 10.62
C SER A 148 4.50 16.27 11.98
N ASP A 149 4.50 17.17 12.96
CA ASP A 149 4.94 16.87 14.33
C ASP A 149 4.08 15.76 14.96
N ALA A 150 2.76 15.79 14.73
CA ALA A 150 1.83 14.81 15.26
C ALA A 150 1.98 13.43 14.59
N ALA A 151 2.17 13.41 13.26
CA ALA A 151 2.43 12.19 12.53
C ALA A 151 3.77 11.55 12.95
N ALA A 152 4.82 12.37 13.14
CA ALA A 152 6.12 11.90 13.64
C ALA A 152 6.03 11.32 15.06
N GLU A 153 5.27 11.96 15.94
CA GLU A 153 5.01 11.45 17.29
C GLU A 153 4.27 10.11 17.23
N SER A 154 3.26 9.98 16.39
CA SER A 154 2.50 8.74 16.23
C SER A 154 3.39 7.63 15.68
N LEU A 155 4.08 7.85 14.56
CA LEU A 155 4.94 6.85 13.93
C LEU A 155 6.15 6.45 14.81
N SER A 156 6.63 7.33 15.69
CA SER A 156 7.70 6.99 16.64
C SER A 156 7.31 5.84 17.59
N LYS A 157 6.02 5.59 17.79
CA LYS A 157 5.47 4.54 18.67
C LYS A 157 5.33 3.19 17.94
N GLN A 158 5.40 3.18 16.62
CA GLN A 158 5.31 1.97 15.80
C GLN A 158 6.49 1.04 16.11
N LYS A 159 6.23 -0.27 16.26
CA LYS A 159 7.21 -1.23 16.81
C LYS A 159 7.98 -2.01 15.75
N GLY A 160 7.51 -2.03 14.50
CA GLY A 160 8.20 -2.67 13.38
C GLY A 160 9.23 -1.74 12.75
N ASP A 161 9.78 -2.15 11.61
CA ASP A 161 10.68 -1.31 10.83
C ASP A 161 9.89 -0.19 10.15
N LEU A 162 10.51 0.95 9.97
CA LEU A 162 9.91 2.14 9.38
C LEU A 162 10.93 2.80 8.47
N SER A 163 10.56 3.05 7.22
CA SER A 163 11.45 3.65 6.22
C SER A 163 10.80 4.84 5.52
N PHE A 164 11.64 5.88 5.24
CA PHE A 164 11.28 7.11 4.54
C PHE A 164 12.37 7.43 3.51
N GLN A 165 12.16 7.08 2.25
CA GLN A 165 13.22 7.24 1.23
C GLN A 165 13.37 8.69 0.76
N GLU A 166 12.28 9.43 0.61
CA GLU A 166 12.25 10.78 0.05
C GLU A 166 12.01 11.89 1.08
N LEU A 167 12.07 11.56 2.39
CA LEU A 167 11.78 12.54 3.44
C LEU A 167 12.85 13.64 3.47
N SER A 168 12.44 14.88 3.23
CA SER A 168 13.34 16.04 3.14
C SER A 168 12.89 17.24 3.98
N LYS A 169 11.66 17.23 4.46
CA LYS A 169 11.11 18.25 5.33
C LYS A 169 10.72 17.66 6.67
N LEU A 170 11.47 18.00 7.69
CA LEU A 170 11.23 17.54 9.05
C LEU A 170 11.56 18.67 10.04
N SER A 171 10.61 18.99 10.92
CA SER A 171 10.86 19.96 11.99
C SER A 171 11.77 19.35 13.08
N ASP A 172 12.38 20.20 13.89
CA ASP A 172 13.13 19.74 15.06
C ASP A 172 12.26 19.00 16.08
N THR A 173 10.97 19.34 16.18
CA THR A 173 10.00 18.65 17.05
C THR A 173 9.72 17.26 16.52
N ALA A 174 9.43 17.14 15.24
CA ALA A 174 9.22 15.85 14.58
C ALA A 174 10.48 14.95 14.67
N ALA A 175 11.67 15.54 14.46
CA ALA A 175 12.94 14.83 14.61
C ALA A 175 13.17 14.30 16.03
N ARG A 176 12.83 15.09 17.07
CA ARG A 176 12.91 14.62 18.47
C ARG A 176 11.93 13.48 18.77
N SER A 177 10.75 13.51 18.16
CA SER A 177 9.78 12.40 18.28
C SER A 177 10.34 11.13 17.63
N LEU A 178 10.83 11.20 16.39
CA LEU A 178 11.42 10.07 15.69
C LEU A 178 12.72 9.58 16.37
N ALA A 179 13.48 10.44 17.05
CA ALA A 179 14.67 10.06 17.81
C ALA A 179 14.38 8.98 18.87
N ASN A 180 13.14 8.84 19.31
CA ASN A 180 12.69 7.81 20.26
C ASN A 180 12.27 6.50 19.58
N LYS A 181 12.19 6.45 18.24
CA LYS A 181 11.77 5.27 17.49
C LYS A 181 12.66 4.06 17.79
N LYS A 182 12.03 2.89 17.89
CA LYS A 182 12.70 1.59 18.00
C LYS A 182 11.96 0.55 17.15
N PRO A 183 12.65 -0.26 16.34
CA PRO A 183 14.10 -0.21 16.09
C PRO A 183 14.57 1.15 15.57
N LYS A 184 15.89 1.40 15.58
CA LYS A 184 16.47 2.63 15.02
C LYS A 184 16.36 2.59 13.51
N LEU A 185 16.12 3.76 12.90
CA LEU A 185 16.20 3.93 11.46
C LEU A 185 17.67 3.87 11.04
N ASP A 186 18.02 3.01 10.13
CA ASP A 186 19.37 2.95 9.56
C ASP A 186 19.50 3.85 8.32
N SER A 187 20.62 3.80 7.63
CA SER A 187 20.86 4.62 6.44
C SER A 187 20.03 4.17 5.22
N TRP A 188 19.41 3.00 5.24
CA TRP A 188 18.47 2.55 4.22
C TRP A 188 17.05 3.00 4.51
N ASP A 189 16.75 3.26 5.79
CA ASP A 189 15.44 3.69 6.23
C ASP A 189 15.23 5.20 6.08
N ILE A 190 16.30 6.00 6.20
CA ILE A 190 16.22 7.46 6.14
C ILE A 190 17.54 8.08 5.68
N GLU A 191 17.46 8.90 4.62
CA GLU A 191 18.61 9.67 4.12
C GLU A 191 18.75 10.99 4.90
N LEU A 192 19.58 10.97 5.94
CA LEU A 192 19.74 12.12 6.84
C LEU A 192 20.31 13.37 6.15
N ASP A 193 21.04 13.21 5.05
CA ASP A 193 21.64 14.34 4.33
C ASP A 193 20.60 15.12 3.51
N ASN A 194 19.41 14.53 3.27
CA ASN A 194 18.27 15.21 2.65
C ASN A 194 17.49 16.10 3.65
N LEU A 195 17.70 15.91 4.96
CA LEU A 195 16.97 16.63 6.00
C LEU A 195 17.58 17.98 6.34
N PRO A 196 16.79 18.91 6.93
CA PRO A 196 17.36 20.12 7.56
C PRO A 196 18.47 19.75 8.56
N ALA A 197 19.57 20.51 8.55
CA ALA A 197 20.77 20.18 9.32
C ALA A 197 20.52 19.98 10.84
N SER A 198 19.58 20.74 11.43
CA SER A 198 19.18 20.60 12.83
C SER A 198 18.45 19.28 13.08
N ALA A 199 17.48 18.91 12.23
CA ALA A 199 16.75 17.66 12.32
C ALA A 199 17.67 16.45 12.11
N ALA A 200 18.54 16.50 11.09
CA ALA A 200 19.54 15.47 10.83
C ALA A 200 20.48 15.27 12.03
N LYS A 201 20.93 16.38 12.66
CA LYS A 201 21.76 16.29 13.86
C LYS A 201 21.04 15.61 15.02
N ILE A 202 19.78 15.95 15.28
CA ILE A 202 18.96 15.34 16.34
C ILE A 202 18.87 13.82 16.14
N LEU A 203 18.61 13.38 14.91
CA LEU A 203 18.50 11.94 14.59
C LEU A 203 19.85 11.22 14.70
N ARG A 204 20.96 11.82 14.20
CA ARG A 204 22.31 11.25 14.36
C ARG A 204 22.70 11.11 15.82
N ASP A 205 22.47 12.14 16.62
CA ASP A 205 22.80 12.13 18.06
C ASP A 205 22.02 11.04 18.81
N ALA A 206 20.84 10.65 18.30
CA ALA A 206 20.03 9.55 18.79
C ALA A 206 20.44 8.18 18.22
N GLY A 207 21.38 8.12 17.27
CA GLY A 207 21.89 6.89 16.66
C GLY A 207 21.04 6.37 15.50
N HIS A 208 20.31 7.26 14.79
CA HIS A 208 19.65 6.95 13.53
C HIS A 208 20.57 7.25 12.33
N GLY A 209 20.30 6.65 11.17
CA GLY A 209 21.05 6.87 9.94
C GLY A 209 22.47 6.29 9.97
N VAL A 210 22.73 5.31 10.82
CA VAL A 210 24.04 4.63 10.93
C VAL A 210 23.88 3.21 10.40
N ILE A 211 24.85 2.76 9.55
CA ILE A 211 24.93 1.40 9.03
C ILE A 211 25.37 0.44 10.13
#